data_cab65a39131fc4bc72d26f27dd987ca6
#
_entry.id   cab65a39131fc4bc72d26f27dd987ca6
#
_cell.length_a   1.000
_cell.length_b   1.000
_cell.length_c   1.000
_cell.angle_alpha   90.00
_cell.angle_beta   90.00
_cell.angle_gamma   90.00
#
_symmetry.space_group_name_H-M   'P 1'
#
loop_
_entity.id
_entity.type
_entity.pdbx_description
1 polymer ?
#
loop_
_entity_poly.entity_id
_entity_poly.type
_entity_poly.pdbx_seq_one_letter_code
_entity_poly.pdbx_strand_id
1 'polypeptide(L)'
;IVVMSEGRIQQIGTPIDIYNEPENAFVADFIGESNIVDGIMRKDFSVTFSGHTFTCVDKGFAKNENVDVVIRPEDVDIVPIEKGMLRGTVTSITFMGVHYEIIIDINGFKWMIQTTDYVDEGAEVGLYIEPDAIHIMKKSEYSGMYGDYSSFSNELDELSDAESEPDE
;
A
#
# COMPACT_ATOMS: atom_id res chain seq x y z
N ILE A 1 8.09 -20.82 -9.51
CA ILE A 1 8.53 -20.18 -8.26
C ILE A 1 7.72 -20.72 -7.09
N VAL A 2 8.41 -21.01 -6.01
CA VAL A 2 7.81 -21.40 -4.73
C VAL A 2 8.14 -20.31 -3.71
N VAL A 3 7.13 -19.66 -3.16
CA VAL A 3 7.29 -18.68 -2.08
C VAL A 3 7.07 -19.38 -0.75
N MET A 4 8.06 -19.30 0.14
CA MET A 4 8.04 -19.96 1.45
C MET A 4 8.26 -18.95 2.57
N SER A 5 7.63 -19.17 3.71
CA SER A 5 7.84 -18.43 4.94
C SER A 5 7.72 -19.39 6.13
N GLU A 6 8.69 -19.34 7.05
CA GLU A 6 8.73 -20.18 8.27
C GLU A 6 8.51 -21.68 8.01
N GLY A 7 9.14 -22.20 6.95
CA GLY A 7 9.04 -23.61 6.55
C GLY A 7 7.74 -24.02 5.88
N ARG A 8 6.83 -23.08 5.62
CA ARG A 8 5.55 -23.32 4.95
C ARG A 8 5.54 -22.75 3.55
N ILE A 9 4.95 -23.47 2.60
CA ILE A 9 4.72 -22.98 1.25
C ILE A 9 3.56 -21.97 1.30
N GLN A 10 3.83 -20.75 0.85
CA GLN A 10 2.84 -19.68 0.78
C GLN A 10 2.13 -19.66 -0.58
N GLN A 11 2.88 -19.88 -1.65
CA GLN A 11 2.33 -19.93 -3.01
C GLN A 11 3.31 -20.62 -3.96
N ILE A 12 2.76 -21.30 -4.98
CA ILE A 12 3.50 -21.88 -6.10
C ILE A 12 2.88 -21.35 -7.39
N GLY A 13 3.69 -20.85 -8.31
CA GLY A 13 3.21 -20.39 -9.60
C GLY A 13 4.32 -19.83 -10.47
N THR A 14 3.94 -19.31 -11.63
CA THR A 14 4.86 -18.56 -12.48
C THR A 14 5.15 -17.18 -11.87
N PRO A 15 6.27 -16.51 -12.25
CA PRO A 15 6.54 -15.16 -11.76
C PRO A 15 5.38 -14.19 -12.01
N ILE A 16 4.74 -14.27 -13.17
CA ILE A 16 3.62 -13.39 -13.54
C ILE A 16 2.39 -13.68 -12.67
N ASP A 17 2.07 -14.95 -12.46
CA ASP A 17 0.92 -15.33 -11.64
C ASP A 17 1.08 -14.87 -10.20
N ILE A 18 2.27 -15.07 -9.62
CA ILE A 18 2.58 -14.68 -8.24
C ILE A 18 2.53 -13.16 -8.08
N TYR A 19 3.02 -12.41 -9.07
CA TYR A 19 2.97 -10.94 -9.06
C TYR A 19 1.55 -10.39 -9.20
N ASN A 20 0.77 -10.92 -10.15
CA ASN A 20 -0.56 -10.41 -10.48
C ASN A 20 -1.64 -10.92 -9.51
N GLU A 21 -1.51 -12.14 -9.03
CA GLU A 21 -2.50 -12.82 -8.19
C GLU A 21 -1.84 -13.44 -6.93
N PRO A 22 -1.21 -12.62 -6.07
CA PRO A 22 -0.65 -13.14 -4.82
C PRO A 22 -1.75 -13.66 -3.90
N GLU A 23 -1.50 -14.80 -3.25
CA GLU A 23 -2.50 -15.43 -2.38
C GLU A 23 -2.69 -14.72 -1.04
N ASN A 24 -1.66 -14.01 -0.57
CA ASN A 24 -1.72 -13.25 0.69
C ASN A 24 -0.77 -12.04 0.66
N ALA A 25 -0.86 -11.21 1.70
CA ALA A 25 -0.07 -9.98 1.81
C ALA A 25 1.44 -10.26 1.86
N PHE A 26 1.87 -11.35 2.52
CA PHE A 26 3.28 -11.73 2.55
C PHE A 26 3.82 -11.98 1.13
N VAL A 27 3.12 -12.76 0.32
CA VAL A 27 3.53 -13.05 -1.07
C VAL A 27 3.55 -11.79 -1.90
N ALA A 28 2.54 -10.93 -1.77
CA ALA A 28 2.45 -9.67 -2.49
C ALA A 28 3.66 -8.77 -2.21
N ASP A 29 4.00 -8.61 -0.95
CA ASP A 29 5.12 -7.77 -0.51
C ASP A 29 6.48 -8.39 -0.83
N PHE A 30 6.61 -9.71 -0.69
CA PHE A 30 7.84 -10.44 -1.00
C PHE A 30 8.25 -10.33 -2.47
N ILE A 31 7.28 -10.39 -3.38
CA ILE A 31 7.53 -10.32 -4.83
C ILE A 31 7.77 -8.89 -5.31
N GLY A 32 7.13 -7.92 -4.71
CA GLY A 32 7.29 -6.51 -5.05
C GLY A 32 6.71 -5.63 -3.96
N GLU A 33 7.42 -4.56 -3.65
CA GLU A 33 6.99 -3.60 -2.63
C GLU A 33 5.55 -3.17 -2.83
N SER A 34 4.79 -3.12 -1.74
CA SER A 34 3.36 -2.83 -1.78
C SER A 34 2.96 -1.96 -0.59
N ASN A 35 1.95 -1.14 -0.81
CA ASN A 35 1.21 -0.52 0.29
C ASN A 35 0.19 -1.55 0.80
N ILE A 36 0.28 -1.92 2.06
CA ILE A 36 -0.62 -2.89 2.69
C ILE A 36 -1.32 -2.19 3.84
N VAL A 37 -2.62 -2.05 3.74
CA VAL A 37 -3.44 -1.37 4.75
C VAL A 37 -4.55 -2.30 5.24
N ASP A 38 -4.96 -2.10 6.50
CA ASP A 38 -6.12 -2.78 7.03
C ASP A 38 -7.40 -2.24 6.41
N GLY A 39 -8.31 -3.13 6.05
CA GLY A 39 -9.58 -2.75 5.48
C GLY A 39 -10.73 -3.58 6.03
N ILE A 40 -11.93 -3.14 5.69
CA ILE A 40 -13.16 -3.85 6.00
C ILE A 40 -13.94 -4.01 4.70
N MET A 41 -14.16 -5.26 4.31
CA MET A 41 -14.98 -5.58 3.14
C MET A 41 -16.46 -5.41 3.51
N ARG A 42 -17.07 -4.32 3.07
CA ARG A 42 -18.46 -3.97 3.45
C ARG A 42 -19.47 -4.90 2.80
N LYS A 43 -19.26 -5.20 1.54
CA LYS A 43 -20.03 -6.08 0.69
C LYS A 43 -19.24 -6.37 -0.58
N ASP A 44 -19.75 -7.18 -1.48
CA ASP A 44 -19.14 -7.40 -2.77
C ASP A 44 -18.88 -6.07 -3.48
N PHE A 45 -17.67 -5.91 -4.01
CA PHE A 45 -17.19 -4.73 -4.73
C PHE A 45 -17.08 -3.43 -3.91
N SER A 46 -17.11 -3.51 -2.57
CA SER A 46 -17.03 -2.33 -1.70
C SER A 46 -16.16 -2.60 -0.49
N VAL A 47 -15.09 -1.83 -0.34
CA VAL A 47 -14.12 -1.94 0.76
C VAL A 47 -13.87 -0.56 1.39
N THR A 48 -13.74 -0.54 2.71
CA THR A 48 -13.39 0.67 3.47
C THR A 48 -11.97 0.53 4.01
N PHE A 49 -11.12 1.49 3.73
CA PHE A 49 -9.79 1.62 4.33
C PHE A 49 -9.38 3.11 4.37
N SER A 50 -8.46 3.44 5.27
CA SER A 50 -7.98 4.82 5.44
C SER A 50 -9.10 5.87 5.55
N GLY A 51 -10.23 5.49 6.15
CA GLY A 51 -11.38 6.39 6.38
C GLY A 51 -12.26 6.65 5.15
N HIS A 52 -12.08 5.94 4.06
CA HIS A 52 -12.85 6.11 2.83
C HIS A 52 -13.36 4.77 2.30
N THR A 53 -14.52 4.77 1.66
CA THR A 53 -15.10 3.58 1.02
C THR A 53 -14.82 3.61 -0.48
N PHE A 54 -14.17 2.55 -0.97
CA PHE A 54 -13.76 2.40 -2.36
C PHE A 54 -14.58 1.32 -3.05
N THR A 55 -14.79 1.52 -4.34
CA THR A 55 -15.24 0.44 -5.23
C THR A 55 -14.04 -0.43 -5.61
N CYS A 56 -14.18 -1.74 -5.53
CA CYS A 56 -13.18 -2.71 -5.95
C CYS A 56 -13.80 -3.80 -6.83
N VAL A 57 -12.98 -4.72 -7.33
CA VAL A 57 -13.42 -5.79 -8.24
C VAL A 57 -13.56 -7.15 -7.56
N ASP A 58 -13.27 -7.21 -6.28
CA ASP A 58 -13.31 -8.45 -5.50
C ASP A 58 -14.69 -8.70 -4.88
N LYS A 59 -15.00 -9.98 -4.69
CA LYS A 59 -16.25 -10.47 -4.09
C LYS A 59 -16.00 -11.78 -3.33
N GLY A 60 -17.02 -12.25 -2.62
CA GLY A 60 -16.97 -13.54 -1.92
C GLY A 60 -16.46 -13.47 -0.49
N PHE A 61 -16.26 -12.27 0.04
CA PHE A 61 -15.95 -12.05 1.46
C PHE A 61 -17.22 -11.94 2.28
N ALA A 62 -17.14 -12.27 3.57
CA ALA A 62 -18.26 -12.05 4.47
C ALA A 62 -18.51 -10.54 4.64
N LYS A 63 -19.76 -10.17 4.93
CA LYS A 63 -20.12 -8.77 5.19
C LYS A 63 -19.36 -8.24 6.40
N ASN A 64 -18.70 -7.09 6.24
CA ASN A 64 -17.85 -6.47 7.25
C ASN A 64 -16.66 -7.33 7.71
N GLU A 65 -16.17 -8.22 6.85
CA GLU A 65 -14.96 -9.00 7.13
C GLU A 65 -13.74 -8.09 7.13
N ASN A 66 -12.86 -8.28 8.13
CA ASN A 66 -11.54 -7.64 8.16
C ASN A 66 -10.66 -8.27 7.09
N VAL A 67 -10.03 -7.42 6.28
CA VAL A 67 -9.21 -7.85 5.14
C VAL A 67 -7.90 -7.07 5.10
N ASP A 68 -6.97 -7.57 4.30
CA ASP A 68 -5.78 -6.85 3.88
C ASP A 68 -6.02 -6.23 2.51
N VAL A 69 -5.74 -4.94 2.40
CA VAL A 69 -5.81 -4.22 1.13
C VAL A 69 -4.40 -3.99 0.63
N VAL A 70 -4.08 -4.53 -0.55
CA VAL A 70 -2.76 -4.44 -1.16
C VAL A 70 -2.84 -3.58 -2.41
N ILE A 71 -2.02 -2.53 -2.45
CA ILE A 71 -1.99 -1.58 -3.56
C ILE A 71 -0.55 -1.34 -3.97
N ARG A 72 -0.24 -1.58 -5.25
CA ARG A 72 1.10 -1.36 -5.78
C ARG A 72 1.42 0.15 -5.87
N PRO A 73 2.66 0.56 -5.58
CA PRO A 73 3.05 1.98 -5.65
C PRO A 73 2.82 2.62 -7.01
N GLU A 74 3.00 1.89 -8.11
CA GLU A 74 2.80 2.36 -9.48
C GLU A 74 1.34 2.53 -9.89
N ASP A 75 0.41 1.98 -9.11
CA ASP A 75 -1.02 1.98 -9.42
C ASP A 75 -1.79 3.07 -8.66
N VAL A 76 -1.10 3.94 -7.96
CA VAL A 76 -1.68 5.08 -7.25
C VAL A 76 -1.38 6.37 -8.01
N ASP A 77 -2.40 7.12 -8.35
CA ASP A 77 -2.25 8.41 -9.03
C ASP A 77 -2.26 9.55 -8.02
N ILE A 78 -1.30 10.47 -8.17
CA ILE A 78 -1.29 11.73 -7.42
C ILE A 78 -2.08 12.75 -8.23
N VAL A 79 -3.10 13.31 -7.61
CA VAL A 79 -4.05 14.24 -8.22
C VAL A 79 -4.23 15.48 -7.34
N PRO A 80 -4.83 16.57 -7.85
CA PRO A 80 -5.26 17.67 -6.99
C PRO A 80 -6.19 17.17 -5.87
N ILE A 81 -6.16 17.83 -4.72
CA ILE A 81 -6.93 17.42 -3.53
C ILE A 81 -8.41 17.18 -3.83
N GLU A 82 -9.01 18.10 -4.61
CA GLU A 82 -10.44 18.04 -4.97
C GLU A 82 -10.82 16.86 -5.86
N LYS A 83 -9.83 16.20 -6.48
CA LYS A 83 -10.03 15.00 -7.33
C LYS A 83 -9.60 13.72 -6.64
N GLY A 84 -9.00 13.80 -5.45
CA GLY A 84 -8.50 12.67 -4.71
C GLY A 84 -9.56 11.96 -3.91
N MET A 85 -9.41 10.65 -3.77
CA MET A 85 -10.20 9.82 -2.85
C MET A 85 -9.62 9.88 -1.43
N LEU A 86 -8.30 9.98 -1.33
CA LEU A 86 -7.54 10.22 -0.09
C LEU A 86 -6.75 11.52 -0.20
N ARG A 87 -6.42 12.10 0.95
CA ARG A 87 -5.64 13.32 1.03
C ARG A 87 -4.42 13.10 1.93
N GLY A 88 -3.27 13.55 1.48
CA GLY A 88 -2.03 13.42 2.24
C GLY A 88 -1.03 14.52 1.95
N THR A 89 0.08 14.47 2.69
CA THR A 89 1.19 15.43 2.57
C THR A 89 2.44 14.70 2.08
N VAL A 90 3.08 15.24 1.05
CA VAL A 90 4.35 14.70 0.52
C VAL A 90 5.46 14.94 1.55
N THR A 91 6.03 13.87 2.07
CA THR A 91 7.11 13.94 3.07
C THR A 91 8.49 13.69 2.47
N SER A 92 8.57 13.01 1.34
CA SER A 92 9.84 12.69 0.68
C SER A 92 9.62 12.48 -0.81
N ILE A 93 10.62 12.84 -1.61
CA ILE A 93 10.68 12.55 -3.04
C ILE A 93 12.10 12.13 -3.40
N THR A 94 12.24 10.99 -4.07
CA THR A 94 13.53 10.44 -4.48
C THR A 94 13.52 10.13 -5.97
N PHE A 95 14.49 10.68 -6.70
CA PHE A 95 14.66 10.37 -8.12
C PHE A 95 15.38 9.03 -8.30
N MET A 96 14.76 8.11 -9.02
CA MET A 96 15.26 6.74 -9.23
C MET A 96 15.75 6.50 -10.67
N GLY A 97 15.99 7.54 -11.44
CA GLY A 97 16.48 7.50 -12.81
C GLY A 97 15.40 7.52 -13.87
N VAL A 98 14.39 6.67 -13.78
CA VAL A 98 13.26 6.61 -14.75
C VAL A 98 11.94 7.03 -14.12
N HIS A 99 11.86 7.08 -12.79
CA HIS A 99 10.68 7.47 -12.03
C HIS A 99 11.09 8.11 -10.70
N TYR A 100 10.11 8.68 -10.02
CA TYR A 100 10.24 9.15 -8.63
C TYR A 100 9.56 8.17 -7.69
N GLU A 101 10.16 7.98 -6.52
CA GLU A 101 9.52 7.37 -5.36
C GLU A 101 9.10 8.49 -4.41
N ILE A 102 7.80 8.60 -4.19
CA ILE A 102 7.19 9.65 -3.38
C ILE A 102 6.55 9.04 -2.15
N ILE A 103 6.93 9.53 -0.98
CA ILE A 103 6.32 9.12 0.28
C ILE A 103 5.28 10.17 0.66
N ILE A 104 4.06 9.72 0.94
CA ILE A 104 2.94 10.55 1.32
C ILE A 104 2.40 10.09 2.67
N ASP A 105 2.33 11.00 3.63
CA ASP A 105 1.72 10.76 4.93
C ASP A 105 0.19 10.96 4.83
N ILE A 106 -0.55 9.92 5.18
CA ILE A 106 -2.01 9.95 5.28
C ILE A 106 -2.38 9.51 6.69
N ASN A 107 -2.74 10.45 7.54
CA ASN A 107 -3.14 10.18 8.94
C ASN A 107 -2.10 9.39 9.75
N GLY A 108 -0.82 9.62 9.50
CA GLY A 108 0.29 8.96 10.19
C GLY A 108 0.80 7.69 9.49
N PHE A 109 0.10 7.18 8.50
CA PHE A 109 0.54 6.05 7.68
C PHE A 109 1.28 6.56 6.43
N LYS A 110 2.43 5.97 6.14
CA LYS A 110 3.27 6.34 5.00
C LYS A 110 2.95 5.49 3.78
N TRP A 111 2.44 6.15 2.73
CA TRP A 111 2.23 5.53 1.43
C TRP A 111 3.44 5.75 0.54
N MET A 112 3.85 4.71 -0.18
CA MET A 112 4.83 4.81 -1.26
C MET A 112 4.10 4.91 -2.59
N ILE A 113 4.41 5.93 -3.38
CA ILE A 113 3.90 6.10 -4.74
C ILE A 113 5.07 6.15 -5.71
N GLN A 114 4.93 5.45 -6.83
CA GLN A 114 5.88 5.46 -7.92
C GLN A 114 5.28 6.16 -9.13
N THR A 115 5.89 7.25 -9.56
CA THR A 115 5.36 8.08 -10.65
C THR A 115 6.50 8.69 -11.46
N THR A 116 6.21 9.05 -12.72
CA THR A 116 7.12 9.82 -13.56
C THR A 116 7.00 11.32 -13.37
N ASP A 117 5.97 11.77 -12.63
CA ASP A 117 5.70 13.18 -12.39
C ASP A 117 6.37 13.67 -11.11
N TYR A 118 6.93 14.88 -11.17
CA TYR A 118 7.51 15.53 -10.00
C TYR A 118 6.41 16.20 -9.16
N VAL A 119 6.54 16.08 -7.84
CA VAL A 119 5.69 16.77 -6.86
C VAL A 119 6.59 17.36 -5.79
N ASP A 120 6.31 18.58 -5.35
CA ASP A 120 7.09 19.26 -4.32
C ASP A 120 6.94 18.58 -2.95
N GLU A 121 8.05 18.45 -2.22
CA GLU A 121 8.03 18.05 -0.81
C GLU A 121 7.23 19.08 0.00
N GLY A 122 6.39 18.60 0.90
CA GLY A 122 5.49 19.44 1.71
C GLY A 122 4.16 19.77 1.03
N ALA A 123 3.99 19.41 -0.25
CA ALA A 123 2.72 19.65 -0.94
C ALA A 123 1.60 18.76 -0.38
N GLU A 124 0.41 19.34 -0.29
CA GLU A 124 -0.81 18.59 -0.03
C GLU A 124 -1.41 18.09 -1.35
N VAL A 125 -1.67 16.80 -1.44
CA VAL A 125 -2.15 16.15 -2.66
C VAL A 125 -3.29 15.20 -2.37
N GLY A 126 -4.05 14.88 -3.43
CA GLY A 126 -5.01 13.79 -3.42
C GLY A 126 -4.40 12.52 -4.00
N LEU A 127 -4.93 11.37 -3.59
CA LEU A 127 -4.63 10.08 -4.19
C LEU A 127 -5.88 9.54 -4.87
N TYR A 128 -5.71 9.05 -6.08
CA TYR A 128 -6.74 8.37 -6.85
C TYR A 128 -6.31 6.93 -7.13
N ILE A 129 -7.19 5.98 -6.85
CA ILE A 129 -6.92 4.55 -7.00
C ILE A 129 -8.06 3.93 -7.80
N GLU A 130 -7.73 3.34 -8.96
CA GLU A 130 -8.72 2.64 -9.78
C GLU A 130 -9.22 1.38 -9.07
N PRO A 131 -10.47 0.96 -9.29
CA PRO A 131 -11.03 -0.23 -8.64
C PRO A 131 -10.22 -1.50 -8.87
N ASP A 132 -9.65 -1.71 -10.04
CA ASP A 132 -8.85 -2.88 -10.39
C ASP A 132 -7.43 -2.85 -9.80
N ALA A 133 -6.99 -1.71 -9.27
CA ALA A 133 -5.72 -1.57 -8.56
C ALA A 133 -5.81 -1.93 -7.07
N ILE A 134 -7.01 -2.14 -6.56
CA ILE A 134 -7.27 -2.50 -5.16
C ILE A 134 -7.38 -4.01 -5.06
N HIS A 135 -6.39 -4.67 -4.43
CA HIS A 135 -6.37 -6.11 -4.25
C HIS A 135 -6.77 -6.47 -2.81
N ILE A 136 -7.86 -7.22 -2.67
CA ILE A 136 -8.38 -7.63 -1.37
C ILE A 136 -7.91 -9.05 -1.07
N MET A 137 -7.33 -9.22 0.11
CA MET A 137 -6.83 -10.50 0.59
C MET A 137 -7.39 -10.80 1.97
N LYS A 138 -7.56 -12.07 2.29
CA LYS A 138 -7.93 -12.47 3.63
C LYS A 138 -6.91 -11.96 4.63
N LYS A 139 -7.37 -11.49 5.78
CA LYS A 139 -6.51 -11.01 6.85
C LYS A 139 -5.50 -12.08 7.24
N SER A 140 -4.22 -11.72 7.23
CA SER A 140 -3.11 -12.59 7.58
C SER A 140 -2.33 -12.05 8.79
N GLU A 141 -1.53 -12.89 9.43
CA GLU A 141 -0.64 -12.47 10.52
C GLU A 141 0.44 -11.48 10.05
N TYR A 142 0.73 -11.46 8.76
CA TYR A 142 1.73 -10.58 8.18
C TYR A 142 1.28 -9.11 8.15
N SER A 143 0.03 -8.87 7.83
CA SER A 143 -0.52 -7.52 7.91
C SER A 143 -0.95 -7.26 9.34
N GLY A 144 -0.27 -6.37 9.95
CA GLY A 144 -0.24 -6.10 11.35
C GLY A 144 -1.48 -6.19 12.20
N MET A 145 -1.40 -6.92 13.31
CA MET A 145 -2.22 -6.71 14.50
C MET A 145 -2.17 -5.26 15.01
N TYR A 146 -1.40 -4.39 14.38
CA TYR A 146 -1.06 -3.05 14.84
C TYR A 146 -1.49 -1.95 13.87
N GLY A 147 -2.45 -2.23 12.99
CA GLY A 147 -2.92 -1.26 12.01
C GLY A 147 -2.23 -1.43 10.65
N ASP A 148 -2.21 -0.37 9.91
CA ASP A 148 -1.69 -0.36 8.54
C ASP A 148 -0.20 -0.70 8.50
N TYR A 149 0.19 -1.51 7.52
CA TYR A 149 1.56 -1.95 7.31
C TYR A 149 1.96 -1.76 5.84
N SER A 150 3.20 -1.33 5.63
CA SER A 150 3.84 -1.42 4.32
C SER A 150 5.29 -1.86 4.49
N SER A 151 5.89 -2.41 3.43
CA SER A 151 7.31 -2.79 3.41
C SER A 151 8.26 -1.62 3.71
N PHE A 152 7.77 -0.40 3.57
CA PHE A 152 8.55 0.82 3.81
C PHE A 152 8.38 1.41 5.22
N SER A 153 7.38 0.99 5.98
CA SER A 153 7.04 1.62 7.27
C SER A 153 8.20 1.58 8.25
N ASN A 154 8.84 0.43 8.41
CA ASN A 154 9.95 0.26 9.34
C ASN A 154 11.20 1.05 8.91
N GLU A 155 11.52 1.04 7.61
CA GLU A 155 12.66 1.78 7.07
C GLU A 155 12.46 3.30 7.20
N LEU A 156 11.24 3.77 7.02
CA LEU A 156 10.89 5.18 7.15
C LEU A 156 10.92 5.67 8.60
N ASP A 157 10.49 4.83 9.53
CA ASP A 157 10.55 5.13 10.95
C ASP A 157 12.01 5.24 11.42
N GLU A 158 12.89 4.34 10.97
CA GLU A 158 14.33 4.41 11.25
C GLU A 158 14.97 5.69 10.69
N LEU A 159 14.58 6.11 9.48
CA LEU A 159 15.09 7.33 8.86
C LEU A 159 14.60 8.59 9.60
N SER A 160 13.35 8.61 10.05
CA SER A 160 12.81 9.75 10.80
C SER A 160 13.44 9.91 12.17
N ASP A 161 13.81 8.80 12.84
CA ASP A 161 14.50 8.82 14.12
C ASP A 161 15.95 9.32 13.98
N ALA A 162 16.61 9.00 12.87
CA ALA A 162 17.96 9.45 12.58
C ALA A 162 18.05 10.98 12.34
N GLU A 163 17.01 11.59 11.81
CA GLU A 163 16.92 13.06 11.61
C GLU A 163 16.57 13.82 12.89
N SER A 164 16.13 13.15 13.94
CA SER A 164 15.71 13.75 15.20
C SER A 164 16.84 13.83 16.25
N GLU A 165 18.01 13.30 15.97
CA GLU A 165 19.18 13.53 16.86
C GLU A 165 19.65 14.98 16.70
N PRO A 166 19.65 15.78 17.77
CA PRO A 166 20.15 17.15 17.68
C PRO A 166 21.65 17.14 17.42
N ASP A 167 22.06 17.88 16.41
CA ASP A 167 23.47 18.22 16.22
C ASP A 167 23.98 18.86 17.51
N GLU A 168 24.85 18.15 18.20
CA GLU A 168 25.64 18.74 19.27
C GLU A 168 26.71 19.66 18.68
#